data_ff29d571706b79c8d1ba109cff5dbbe8
#
_entry.id   ff29d571706b79c8d1ba109cff5dbbe8
#
_cell.length_a   1.000
_cell.length_b   1.000
_cell.length_c   1.000
_cell.angle_alpha   90.00
_cell.angle_beta   90.00
_cell.angle_gamma   90.00
#
_symmetry.space_group_name_H-M   'P 1'
#
loop_
_entity.id
_entity.type
_entity.pdbx_description
1 polymer ?
#
loop_
_entity_poly.entity_id
_entity_poly.type
_entity_poly.pdbx_seq_one_letter_code
_entity_poly.pdbx_strand_id
1 'polypeptide(L)'
;MPMKEDKFHDPDQLMLAQADAGLVLVDPASGRIESLNPAWPQWLGRSKASLQGAVFWDEGGWRQPEVVRTLVTLTSLPLSMPPMAMTAWTEGEESLSLVMSARSVNLAERRLVLCTLVRSSLAQAMAISSTVAETALMGVVQALITVLEVHDPDSIGHQRRVADLAGTLARKLQWASDEVESVVLAALIHDLGMVTVPSRILGKTEFLSQGEVRQIQKHVTTGLDMLKHIEFAGPVKALIAQHHERIDGSGYPLGLKGEDVLRGAQVIGMADMLDAMTRNRPYQSAQSMDQALQVLLVSSGVLFDADLVQACVALFVQGGYRFPGP
;
A
#
# COMPACT_ATOMS: atom_id res chain seq x y z
N MET A 1 -6.97 -21.83 5.05
CA MET A 1 -6.69 -22.80 6.14
C MET A 1 -6.44 -21.99 7.39
N PRO A 2 -7.16 -22.22 8.51
CA PRO A 2 -6.83 -21.54 9.75
C PRO A 2 -5.45 -22.00 10.22
N MET A 3 -4.58 -21.04 10.55
CA MET A 3 -3.28 -21.32 11.17
C MET A 3 -3.52 -22.10 12.46
N LYS A 4 -2.85 -23.25 12.61
CA LYS A 4 -2.85 -23.99 13.86
C LYS A 4 -2.28 -23.08 14.95
N GLU A 5 -3.05 -22.82 16.00
CA GLU A 5 -2.55 -22.21 17.24
C GLU A 5 -1.53 -23.15 17.88
N ASP A 6 -0.25 -22.78 17.83
CA ASP A 6 0.79 -23.48 18.58
C ASP A 6 0.58 -23.21 20.07
N LYS A 7 0.04 -24.19 20.78
CA LYS A 7 -0.11 -24.16 22.24
C LYS A 7 1.19 -24.69 22.87
N PHE A 8 2.08 -23.79 23.26
CA PHE A 8 3.23 -24.11 24.09
C PHE A 8 2.86 -24.05 25.58
N HIS A 9 3.33 -25.02 26.36
CA HIS A 9 3.00 -25.13 27.79
C HIS A 9 4.09 -24.58 28.71
N ASP A 10 5.32 -24.35 28.17
CA ASP A 10 6.50 -23.89 28.93
C ASP A 10 7.25 -22.80 28.16
N PRO A 11 7.47 -21.62 28.77
CA PRO A 11 8.25 -20.51 28.17
C PRO A 11 9.68 -20.94 27.77
N ASP A 12 10.31 -21.82 28.56
CA ASP A 12 11.70 -22.23 28.31
C ASP A 12 11.82 -23.17 27.08
N GLN A 13 10.78 -23.93 26.72
CA GLN A 13 10.77 -24.73 25.48
C GLN A 13 10.72 -23.87 24.22
N LEU A 14 10.04 -22.74 24.29
CA LEU A 14 9.99 -21.78 23.18
C LEU A 14 11.33 -21.10 22.91
N MET A 15 12.15 -20.96 23.97
CA MET A 15 13.40 -20.22 23.95
C MET A 15 14.62 -21.03 23.50
N LEU A 16 14.51 -22.35 23.42
CA LEU A 16 15.61 -23.22 23.02
C LEU A 16 15.73 -23.42 21.50
N ALA A 17 14.74 -23.02 20.72
CA ALA A 17 14.59 -23.47 19.33
C ALA A 17 15.48 -22.75 18.29
N GLN A 18 16.19 -21.67 18.61
CA GLN A 18 17.08 -20.95 17.67
C GLN A 18 18.30 -20.37 18.38
N ALA A 19 19.45 -21.05 18.28
CA ALA A 19 20.69 -20.66 18.98
C ALA A 19 21.29 -19.32 18.48
N ASP A 20 21.02 -18.89 17.25
CA ASP A 20 21.64 -17.72 16.61
C ASP A 20 20.73 -16.46 16.59
N ALA A 21 19.57 -16.52 17.20
CA ALA A 21 18.64 -15.39 17.32
C ALA A 21 18.39 -15.03 18.79
N GLY A 22 18.29 -13.74 19.09
CA GLY A 22 17.80 -13.24 20.37
C GLY A 22 16.29 -13.45 20.44
N LEU A 23 15.81 -14.21 21.42
CA LEU A 23 14.40 -14.46 21.66
C LEU A 23 13.99 -13.81 22.97
N VAL A 24 12.95 -12.97 22.94
CA VAL A 24 12.42 -12.27 24.10
C VAL A 24 10.91 -12.40 24.14
N LEU A 25 10.38 -12.91 25.23
CA LEU A 25 8.96 -13.01 25.49
C LEU A 25 8.52 -11.85 26.37
N VAL A 26 7.60 -11.04 25.90
CA VAL A 26 7.21 -9.77 26.51
C VAL A 26 5.72 -9.77 26.83
N ASP A 27 5.36 -9.29 28.01
CA ASP A 27 3.98 -8.94 28.32
C ASP A 27 3.63 -7.61 27.62
N PRO A 28 2.69 -7.58 26.68
CA PRO A 28 2.42 -6.39 25.88
C PRO A 28 1.76 -5.25 26.68
N ALA A 29 1.15 -5.54 27.82
CA ALA A 29 0.48 -4.54 28.65
C ALA A 29 1.46 -3.78 29.52
N SER A 30 2.40 -4.50 30.15
CA SER A 30 3.40 -3.93 31.07
C SER A 30 4.76 -3.69 30.43
N GLY A 31 5.04 -4.30 29.27
CA GLY A 31 6.33 -4.31 28.64
C GLY A 31 7.39 -5.20 29.33
N ARG A 32 7.01 -5.91 30.38
CA ARG A 32 7.96 -6.71 31.14
C ARG A 32 8.42 -7.93 30.36
N ILE A 33 9.72 -8.19 30.44
CA ILE A 33 10.35 -9.38 29.87
C ILE A 33 10.00 -10.57 30.76
N GLU A 34 9.19 -11.47 30.27
CA GLU A 34 8.79 -12.70 30.96
C GLU A 34 9.87 -13.79 30.88
N SER A 35 10.46 -13.94 29.70
CA SER A 35 11.57 -14.87 29.46
C SER A 35 12.42 -14.39 28.29
N LEU A 36 13.70 -14.79 28.27
CA LEU A 36 14.63 -14.51 27.18
C LEU A 36 15.71 -15.59 27.09
N ASN A 37 16.17 -15.85 25.86
CA ASN A 37 17.30 -16.74 25.65
C ASN A 37 18.64 -16.02 25.90
N PRO A 38 19.79 -16.74 25.98
CA PRO A 38 21.08 -16.14 26.25
C PRO A 38 21.61 -15.18 25.18
N ALA A 39 21.19 -15.31 23.93
CA ALA A 39 21.75 -14.56 22.81
C ALA A 39 21.58 -13.04 22.97
N TRP A 40 20.37 -12.58 23.30
CA TRP A 40 20.09 -11.16 23.45
C TRP A 40 20.90 -10.47 24.55
N PRO A 41 20.93 -10.98 25.79
CA PRO A 41 21.83 -10.43 26.85
C PRO A 41 23.29 -10.39 26.45
N GLN A 42 23.80 -11.46 25.82
CA GLN A 42 25.19 -11.55 25.38
C GLN A 42 25.53 -10.46 24.36
N TRP A 43 24.63 -10.19 23.42
CA TRP A 43 24.86 -9.14 22.43
C TRP A 43 24.88 -7.73 23.00
N LEU A 44 24.11 -7.50 24.08
CA LEU A 44 24.10 -6.23 24.80
C LEU A 44 25.29 -6.08 25.77
N GLY A 45 26.03 -7.14 26.07
CA GLY A 45 27.05 -7.16 27.15
C GLY A 45 26.43 -7.21 28.54
N ARG A 46 25.17 -7.59 28.70
CA ARG A 46 24.40 -7.61 29.94
C ARG A 46 24.13 -9.02 30.44
N SER A 47 23.82 -9.14 31.73
CA SER A 47 23.40 -10.43 32.29
C SER A 47 21.92 -10.72 32.00
N LYS A 48 21.57 -12.01 31.83
CA LYS A 48 20.16 -12.41 31.70
C LYS A 48 19.33 -11.94 32.91
N ALA A 49 19.88 -12.02 34.10
CA ALA A 49 19.22 -11.65 35.35
C ALA A 49 18.90 -10.14 35.44
N SER A 50 19.70 -9.27 34.81
CA SER A 50 19.46 -7.83 34.81
C SER A 50 18.32 -7.43 33.85
N LEU A 51 18.04 -8.24 32.83
CA LEU A 51 17.00 -7.95 31.83
C LEU A 51 15.67 -8.64 32.14
N GLN A 52 15.69 -9.78 32.82
CA GLN A 52 14.46 -10.51 33.14
C GLN A 52 13.59 -9.73 34.14
N GLY A 53 12.32 -9.52 33.79
CA GLY A 53 11.40 -8.69 34.56
C GLY A 53 11.54 -7.18 34.30
N ALA A 54 12.59 -6.73 33.61
CA ALA A 54 12.74 -5.34 33.19
C ALA A 54 11.78 -4.99 32.07
N VAL A 55 11.57 -3.70 31.82
CA VAL A 55 10.72 -3.22 30.70
C VAL A 55 11.53 -3.25 29.42
N PHE A 56 11.05 -4.02 28.44
CA PHE A 56 11.80 -4.36 27.21
C PHE A 56 12.20 -3.13 26.39
N TRP A 57 11.32 -2.15 26.26
CA TRP A 57 11.64 -0.94 25.50
C TRP A 57 12.50 0.08 26.26
N ASP A 58 12.52 0.04 27.59
CA ASP A 58 13.34 0.96 28.38
C ASP A 58 14.75 0.41 28.60
N GLU A 59 14.86 -0.89 28.96
CA GLU A 59 16.12 -1.52 29.36
C GLU A 59 16.78 -2.34 28.25
N GLY A 60 16.14 -2.49 27.09
CA GLY A 60 16.67 -3.25 25.97
C GLY A 60 17.80 -2.56 25.18
N GLY A 61 18.25 -1.38 25.60
CA GLY A 61 19.31 -0.63 24.93
C GLY A 61 18.88 -0.01 23.57
N TRP A 62 17.61 0.14 23.32
CA TRP A 62 17.08 0.60 22.05
C TRP A 62 17.37 2.07 21.74
N ARG A 63 17.79 2.36 20.52
CA ARG A 63 17.93 3.74 20.03
C ARG A 63 16.59 4.47 19.94
N GLN A 64 15.51 3.74 19.68
CA GLN A 64 14.15 4.26 19.52
C GLN A 64 13.16 3.42 20.36
N PRO A 65 13.13 3.58 21.68
CA PRO A 65 12.31 2.78 22.58
C PRO A 65 10.81 2.89 22.27
N GLU A 66 10.33 4.06 21.84
CA GLU A 66 8.93 4.28 21.49
C GLU A 66 8.47 3.41 20.31
N VAL A 67 9.36 3.17 19.35
CA VAL A 67 9.07 2.28 18.21
C VAL A 67 8.91 0.85 18.68
N VAL A 68 9.82 0.38 19.57
CA VAL A 68 9.75 -0.97 20.15
C VAL A 68 8.47 -1.15 20.95
N ARG A 69 8.12 -0.17 21.78
CA ARG A 69 6.86 -0.16 22.55
C ARG A 69 5.64 -0.27 21.62
N THR A 70 5.59 0.56 20.59
CA THR A 70 4.49 0.54 19.62
C THR A 70 4.37 -0.80 18.93
N LEU A 71 5.49 -1.38 18.47
CA LEU A 71 5.52 -2.70 17.83
C LEU A 71 4.99 -3.81 18.75
N VAL A 72 5.46 -3.89 19.97
CA VAL A 72 5.02 -4.89 20.94
C VAL A 72 3.53 -4.73 21.25
N THR A 73 3.07 -3.49 21.43
CA THR A 73 1.65 -3.19 21.72
C THR A 73 0.75 -3.56 20.54
N LEU A 74 1.11 -3.17 19.32
CA LEU A 74 0.33 -3.48 18.11
C LEU A 74 0.30 -4.99 17.81
N THR A 75 1.38 -5.70 18.08
CA THR A 75 1.46 -7.15 17.87
C THR A 75 0.54 -7.93 18.84
N SER A 76 0.11 -7.32 19.95
CA SER A 76 -0.90 -7.92 20.84
C SER A 76 -2.28 -7.98 20.20
N LEU A 77 -2.55 -7.15 19.17
CA LEU A 77 -3.75 -7.22 18.34
C LEU A 77 -3.58 -8.37 17.32
N PRO A 78 -4.66 -8.82 16.65
CA PRO A 78 -4.58 -9.87 15.63
C PRO A 78 -3.98 -9.33 14.30
N LEU A 79 -2.88 -8.59 14.41
CA LEU A 79 -2.14 -7.99 13.30
C LEU A 79 -0.78 -8.68 13.19
N SER A 80 -0.40 -9.08 11.99
CA SER A 80 0.96 -9.53 11.70
C SER A 80 1.83 -8.31 11.37
N MET A 81 2.87 -8.09 12.17
CA MET A 81 3.84 -7.03 11.90
C MET A 81 5.03 -7.59 11.11
N PRO A 82 5.43 -6.93 10.02
CA PRO A 82 6.61 -7.33 9.26
C PRO A 82 7.90 -7.15 10.07
N PRO A 83 8.98 -7.87 9.72
CA PRO A 83 10.29 -7.65 10.32
C PRO A 83 10.77 -6.20 10.14
N MET A 84 11.31 -5.59 11.19
CA MET A 84 11.78 -4.20 11.17
C MET A 84 13.27 -4.10 11.52
N ALA A 85 13.99 -3.22 10.83
CA ALA A 85 15.35 -2.87 11.17
C ALA A 85 15.38 -1.99 12.43
N MET A 86 16.16 -2.40 13.42
CA MET A 86 16.27 -1.75 14.71
C MET A 86 17.74 -1.54 15.06
N THR A 87 18.02 -0.57 15.92
CA THR A 87 19.35 -0.36 16.48
C THR A 87 19.26 -0.40 18.01
N ALA A 88 20.13 -1.17 18.62
CA ALA A 88 20.33 -1.18 20.05
C ALA A 88 21.77 -0.75 20.40
N TRP A 89 21.97 -0.30 21.63
CA TRP A 89 23.30 0.03 22.18
C TRP A 89 23.75 -1.05 23.14
N THR A 90 25.00 -1.46 23.01
CA THR A 90 25.65 -2.34 23.98
C THR A 90 26.11 -1.56 25.23
N GLU A 91 26.47 -2.23 26.32
CA GLU A 91 27.10 -1.57 27.50
C GLU A 91 28.41 -0.85 27.15
N GLY A 92 29.08 -1.28 26.07
CA GLY A 92 30.29 -0.63 25.56
C GLY A 92 29.99 0.55 24.60
N GLU A 93 28.75 1.05 24.55
CA GLU A 93 28.33 2.13 23.66
C GLU A 93 28.50 1.83 22.15
N GLU A 94 28.62 0.57 21.77
CA GLU A 94 28.67 0.14 20.38
C GLU A 94 27.24 -0.01 19.82
N SER A 95 27.03 0.40 18.58
CA SER A 95 25.74 0.24 17.91
C SER A 95 25.59 -1.18 17.37
N LEU A 96 24.47 -1.82 17.70
CA LEU A 96 24.09 -3.15 17.26
C LEU A 96 22.93 -3.05 16.29
N SER A 97 23.17 -3.36 15.00
CA SER A 97 22.12 -3.40 13.98
C SER A 97 21.41 -4.75 14.02
N LEU A 98 20.10 -4.70 14.10
CA LEU A 98 19.22 -5.85 14.28
C LEU A 98 18.05 -5.80 13.32
N VAL A 99 17.48 -6.97 13.05
CA VAL A 99 16.12 -7.10 12.51
C VAL A 99 15.26 -7.72 13.61
N MET A 100 14.18 -7.03 13.97
CA MET A 100 13.19 -7.50 14.94
C MET A 100 11.92 -7.92 14.23
N SER A 101 11.45 -9.12 14.49
CA SER A 101 10.09 -9.56 14.22
C SER A 101 9.36 -9.84 15.52
N ALA A 102 8.04 -9.61 15.54
CA ALA A 102 7.23 -9.84 16.71
C ALA A 102 5.96 -10.58 16.33
N ARG A 103 5.56 -11.55 17.15
CA ARG A 103 4.30 -12.29 16.97
C ARG A 103 3.61 -12.53 18.30
N SER A 104 2.28 -12.51 18.29
CA SER A 104 1.48 -12.89 19.44
C SER A 104 1.56 -14.41 19.68
N VAL A 105 1.74 -14.82 20.91
CA VAL A 105 1.72 -16.21 21.35
C VAL A 105 0.82 -16.35 22.56
N ASN A 106 0.06 -17.45 22.62
CA ASN A 106 -0.76 -17.77 23.79
C ASN A 106 -0.03 -18.79 24.64
N LEU A 107 0.25 -18.42 25.90
CA LEU A 107 0.94 -19.26 26.85
C LEU A 107 0.18 -19.26 28.18
N ALA A 108 -0.20 -20.44 28.68
CA ALA A 108 -0.94 -20.59 29.94
C ALA A 108 -2.10 -19.57 30.12
N GLU A 109 -2.95 -19.44 29.12
CA GLU A 109 -4.10 -18.51 29.06
C GLU A 109 -3.75 -17.01 29.00
N ARG A 110 -2.45 -16.67 28.96
CA ARG A 110 -1.96 -15.30 28.78
C ARG A 110 -1.52 -15.07 27.34
N ARG A 111 -1.87 -13.92 26.78
CA ARG A 111 -1.37 -13.48 25.49
C ARG A 111 -0.08 -12.71 25.70
N LEU A 112 1.01 -13.21 25.16
CA LEU A 112 2.33 -12.61 25.20
C LEU A 112 2.81 -12.30 23.80
N VAL A 113 3.88 -11.51 23.67
CA VAL A 113 4.52 -11.21 22.39
C VAL A 113 5.92 -11.82 22.37
N LEU A 114 6.17 -12.70 21.40
CA LEU A 114 7.50 -13.22 21.14
C LEU A 114 8.20 -12.29 20.14
N CYS A 115 9.24 -11.62 20.61
CA CYS A 115 10.16 -10.85 19.80
C CYS A 115 11.36 -11.73 19.39
N THR A 116 11.60 -11.83 18.10
CA THR A 116 12.77 -12.50 17.52
C THR A 116 13.72 -11.45 16.99
N LEU A 117 14.96 -11.47 17.41
CA LEU A 117 16.01 -10.51 17.10
C LEU A 117 17.12 -11.22 16.33
N VAL A 118 17.50 -10.71 15.17
CA VAL A 118 18.59 -11.27 14.38
C VAL A 118 19.61 -10.17 14.11
N ARG A 119 20.91 -10.47 14.32
CA ARG A 119 21.99 -9.54 13.96
C ARG A 119 22.02 -9.39 12.45
N SER A 120 22.11 -8.16 11.96
CA SER A 120 22.18 -7.89 10.53
C SER A 120 23.29 -6.91 10.20
N SER A 121 23.82 -6.97 8.99
CA SER A 121 24.62 -5.87 8.46
C SER A 121 23.73 -4.64 8.21
N LEU A 122 24.35 -3.44 8.25
CA LEU A 122 23.60 -2.20 7.95
C LEU A 122 22.90 -2.27 6.59
N ALA A 123 23.54 -2.85 5.57
CA ALA A 123 22.96 -3.02 4.23
C ALA A 123 21.74 -3.94 4.25
N GLN A 124 21.79 -5.06 4.99
CA GLN A 124 20.62 -5.95 5.16
C GLN A 124 19.50 -5.27 5.93
N ALA A 125 19.83 -4.53 6.99
CA ALA A 125 18.85 -3.80 7.77
C ALA A 125 18.16 -2.71 6.93
N MET A 126 18.89 -1.99 6.08
CA MET A 126 18.33 -0.99 5.16
C MET A 126 17.43 -1.62 4.08
N ALA A 127 17.85 -2.74 3.49
CA ALA A 127 17.04 -3.47 2.52
C ALA A 127 15.71 -3.97 3.12
N ILE A 128 15.74 -4.54 4.32
CA ILE A 128 14.53 -4.99 5.02
C ILE A 128 13.64 -3.81 5.39
N SER A 129 14.22 -2.69 5.82
CA SER A 129 13.46 -1.48 6.15
C SER A 129 12.72 -0.92 4.93
N SER A 130 13.35 -0.92 3.74
CA SER A 130 12.73 -0.53 2.48
C SER A 130 11.53 -1.43 2.14
N THR A 131 11.74 -2.75 2.15
CA THR A 131 10.67 -3.73 1.85
C THR A 131 9.50 -3.62 2.84
N VAL A 132 9.78 -3.35 4.10
CA VAL A 132 8.75 -3.15 5.14
C VAL A 132 7.96 -1.87 4.90
N ALA A 133 8.64 -0.78 4.57
CA ALA A 133 8.00 0.49 4.26
C ALA A 133 7.09 0.37 3.02
N GLU A 134 7.56 -0.31 1.98
CA GLU A 134 6.77 -0.61 0.78
C GLU A 134 5.53 -1.47 1.11
N THR A 135 5.72 -2.53 1.91
CA THR A 135 4.61 -3.41 2.33
C THR A 135 3.58 -2.64 3.17
N ALA A 136 4.03 -1.78 4.08
CA ALA A 136 3.16 -0.95 4.90
C ALA A 136 2.41 0.08 4.04
N LEU A 137 3.09 0.73 3.09
CA LEU A 137 2.47 1.65 2.14
C LEU A 137 1.38 0.94 1.33
N MET A 138 1.69 -0.22 0.76
CA MET A 138 0.71 -1.01 0.01
C MET A 138 -0.47 -1.46 0.87
N GLY A 139 -0.24 -1.77 2.15
CA GLY A 139 -1.30 -2.05 3.11
C GLY A 139 -2.24 -0.86 3.33
N VAL A 140 -1.69 0.35 3.46
CA VAL A 140 -2.48 1.59 3.57
C VAL A 140 -3.26 1.85 2.29
N VAL A 141 -2.62 1.73 1.12
CA VAL A 141 -3.29 1.87 -0.19
C VAL A 141 -4.45 0.89 -0.32
N GLN A 142 -4.24 -0.39 0.07
CA GLN A 142 -5.30 -1.40 0.05
C GLN A 142 -6.47 -1.05 0.99
N ALA A 143 -6.19 -0.51 2.18
CA ALA A 143 -7.23 -0.06 3.10
C ALA A 143 -8.04 1.11 2.51
N LEU A 144 -7.38 2.08 1.86
CA LEU A 144 -8.04 3.18 1.17
C LEU A 144 -8.94 2.70 0.02
N ILE A 145 -8.45 1.75 -0.79
CA ILE A 145 -9.26 1.12 -1.85
C ILE A 145 -10.49 0.44 -1.25
N THR A 146 -10.34 -0.28 -0.14
CA THR A 146 -11.48 -0.93 0.52
C THR A 146 -12.51 0.09 1.01
N VAL A 147 -12.07 1.24 1.54
CA VAL A 147 -12.98 2.33 1.94
C VAL A 147 -13.76 2.86 0.72
N LEU A 148 -13.11 3.04 -0.42
CA LEU A 148 -13.77 3.46 -1.67
C LEU A 148 -14.80 2.43 -2.12
N GLU A 149 -14.43 1.14 -2.14
CA GLU A 149 -15.31 0.04 -2.54
C GLU A 149 -16.54 -0.10 -1.62
N VAL A 150 -16.40 0.17 -0.32
CA VAL A 150 -17.52 0.21 0.63
C VAL A 150 -18.41 1.43 0.38
N HIS A 151 -17.82 2.57 0.03
CA HIS A 151 -18.55 3.81 -0.24
C HIS A 151 -19.30 3.77 -1.59
N ASP A 152 -18.69 3.18 -2.59
CA ASP A 152 -19.22 2.98 -3.94
C ASP A 152 -19.07 1.50 -4.36
N PRO A 153 -20.06 0.64 -4.08
CA PRO A 153 -20.00 -0.78 -4.44
C PRO A 153 -19.86 -1.05 -5.94
N ASP A 154 -20.28 -0.13 -6.81
CA ASP A 154 -20.12 -0.27 -8.26
C ASP A 154 -18.66 -0.09 -8.71
N SER A 155 -17.80 0.45 -7.83
CA SER A 155 -16.36 0.61 -8.07
C SER A 155 -15.50 -0.60 -7.64
N ILE A 156 -16.11 -1.71 -7.15
CA ILE A 156 -15.36 -2.88 -6.69
C ILE A 156 -14.38 -3.38 -7.76
N GLY A 157 -13.10 -3.43 -7.40
CA GLY A 157 -11.98 -3.84 -8.25
C GLY A 157 -11.58 -2.84 -9.32
N HIS A 158 -12.27 -1.71 -9.47
CA HIS A 158 -11.99 -0.67 -10.47
C HIS A 158 -10.54 -0.18 -10.39
N GLN A 159 -10.10 0.30 -9.22
CA GLN A 159 -8.77 0.86 -9.03
C GLN A 159 -7.66 -0.13 -9.41
N ARG A 160 -7.87 -1.42 -9.07
CA ARG A 160 -6.90 -2.48 -9.40
C ARG A 160 -6.84 -2.74 -10.91
N ARG A 161 -7.99 -2.77 -11.59
CA ARG A 161 -8.05 -2.99 -13.05
C ARG A 161 -7.45 -1.81 -13.81
N VAL A 162 -7.75 -0.57 -13.38
CA VAL A 162 -7.15 0.64 -13.97
C VAL A 162 -5.63 0.62 -13.78
N ALA A 163 -5.15 0.30 -12.57
CA ALA A 163 -3.72 0.21 -12.28
C ALA A 163 -3.02 -0.91 -13.06
N ASP A 164 -3.66 -2.06 -13.21
CA ASP A 164 -3.11 -3.19 -13.99
C ASP A 164 -2.96 -2.82 -15.48
N LEU A 165 -4.00 -2.24 -16.09
CA LEU A 165 -3.94 -1.82 -17.49
C LEU A 165 -2.92 -0.68 -17.67
N ALA A 166 -2.94 0.34 -16.82
CA ALA A 166 -2.03 1.47 -16.91
C ALA A 166 -0.57 1.03 -16.75
N GLY A 167 -0.27 0.19 -15.77
CA GLY A 167 1.07 -0.36 -15.56
C GLY A 167 1.51 -1.28 -16.71
N THR A 168 0.60 -2.08 -17.26
CA THR A 168 0.90 -2.95 -18.41
C THR A 168 1.19 -2.14 -19.68
N LEU A 169 0.44 -1.05 -19.90
CA LEU A 169 0.67 -0.15 -21.02
C LEU A 169 2.00 0.60 -20.86
N ALA A 170 2.31 1.13 -19.68
CA ALA A 170 3.57 1.81 -19.41
C ALA A 170 4.78 0.88 -19.63
N ARG A 171 4.71 -0.38 -19.18
CA ARG A 171 5.75 -1.40 -19.45
C ARG A 171 5.88 -1.71 -20.95
N LYS A 172 4.77 -1.83 -21.69
CA LYS A 172 4.78 -2.03 -23.13
C LYS A 172 5.44 -0.87 -23.87
N LEU A 173 5.27 0.36 -23.37
CA LEU A 173 5.90 1.57 -23.87
C LEU A 173 7.37 1.71 -23.43
N GLN A 174 7.90 0.72 -22.70
CA GLN A 174 9.29 0.66 -22.22
C GLN A 174 9.67 1.85 -21.31
N TRP A 175 8.73 2.34 -20.50
CA TRP A 175 9.02 3.38 -19.53
C TRP A 175 9.93 2.85 -18.40
N ALA A 176 10.66 3.75 -17.76
CA ALA A 176 11.51 3.39 -16.63
C ALA A 176 10.69 2.83 -15.47
N SER A 177 11.30 2.00 -14.62
CA SER A 177 10.59 1.28 -13.54
C SER A 177 9.89 2.24 -12.58
N ASP A 178 10.55 3.34 -12.22
CA ASP A 178 10.04 4.39 -11.33
C ASP A 178 8.86 5.16 -11.95
N GLU A 179 8.85 5.35 -13.26
CA GLU A 179 7.70 5.92 -13.98
C GLU A 179 6.52 4.94 -13.96
N VAL A 180 6.76 3.65 -14.22
CA VAL A 180 5.73 2.60 -14.12
C VAL A 180 5.14 2.52 -12.73
N GLU A 181 5.99 2.52 -11.69
CA GLU A 181 5.56 2.49 -10.29
C GLU A 181 4.70 3.71 -9.93
N SER A 182 5.11 4.90 -10.39
CA SER A 182 4.37 6.15 -10.20
C SER A 182 2.98 6.10 -10.85
N VAL A 183 2.89 5.57 -12.07
CA VAL A 183 1.61 5.40 -12.79
C VAL A 183 0.71 4.39 -12.08
N VAL A 184 1.24 3.23 -11.67
CA VAL A 184 0.49 2.20 -10.96
C VAL A 184 -0.03 2.73 -9.63
N LEU A 185 0.81 3.40 -8.84
CA LEU A 185 0.39 3.96 -7.55
C LEU A 185 -0.65 5.06 -7.73
N ALA A 186 -0.45 5.97 -8.69
CA ALA A 186 -1.43 7.01 -9.01
C ALA A 186 -2.77 6.39 -9.43
N ALA A 187 -2.76 5.37 -10.28
CA ALA A 187 -3.96 4.66 -10.72
C ALA A 187 -4.71 3.93 -9.59
N LEU A 188 -3.99 3.42 -8.57
CA LEU A 188 -4.62 2.78 -7.40
C LEU A 188 -5.40 3.77 -6.53
N ILE A 189 -5.01 5.04 -6.50
CA ILE A 189 -5.57 6.04 -5.58
C ILE A 189 -6.15 7.27 -6.29
N HIS A 190 -6.26 7.27 -7.64
CA HIS A 190 -6.72 8.43 -8.42
C HIS A 190 -8.08 8.96 -7.98
N ASP A 191 -8.95 8.05 -7.59
CA ASP A 191 -10.34 8.32 -7.19
C ASP A 191 -10.54 8.50 -5.67
N LEU A 192 -9.46 8.63 -4.88
CA LEU A 192 -9.57 8.73 -3.41
C LEU A 192 -10.60 9.79 -2.96
N GLY A 193 -10.70 10.89 -3.66
CA GLY A 193 -11.66 11.94 -3.37
C GLY A 193 -13.13 11.56 -3.59
N MET A 194 -13.43 10.46 -4.28
CA MET A 194 -14.80 9.98 -4.50
C MET A 194 -15.51 9.64 -3.18
N VAL A 195 -14.76 9.35 -2.11
CA VAL A 195 -15.32 9.14 -0.76
C VAL A 195 -16.15 10.34 -0.26
N THR A 196 -15.93 11.53 -0.80
CA THR A 196 -16.68 12.74 -0.43
C THR A 196 -17.91 13.01 -1.29
N VAL A 197 -18.07 12.26 -2.38
CA VAL A 197 -19.26 12.37 -3.23
C VAL A 197 -20.42 11.65 -2.55
N PRO A 198 -21.56 12.31 -2.33
CA PRO A 198 -22.69 11.65 -1.67
C PRO A 198 -23.17 10.39 -2.41
N SER A 199 -23.34 9.27 -1.70
CA SER A 199 -23.76 7.98 -2.30
C SER A 199 -25.07 8.08 -3.09
N ARG A 200 -25.98 9.01 -2.74
CA ARG A 200 -27.17 9.28 -3.52
C ARG A 200 -26.91 9.78 -4.96
N ILE A 201 -25.73 10.38 -5.20
CA ILE A 201 -25.32 10.81 -6.54
C ILE A 201 -24.69 9.64 -7.30
N LEU A 202 -23.87 8.83 -6.62
CA LEU A 202 -23.19 7.66 -7.21
C LEU A 202 -24.21 6.59 -7.64
N GLY A 203 -25.19 6.28 -6.79
CA GLY A 203 -26.25 5.28 -7.07
C GLY A 203 -27.43 5.80 -7.89
N LYS A 204 -27.36 7.03 -8.46
CA LYS A 204 -28.47 7.61 -9.23
C LYS A 204 -28.60 6.89 -10.57
N THR A 205 -29.82 6.47 -10.90
CA THR A 205 -30.12 5.79 -12.17
C THR A 205 -30.54 6.75 -13.29
N GLU A 206 -30.84 8.01 -12.95
CA GLU A 206 -31.26 9.07 -13.85
C GLU A 206 -30.05 9.91 -14.28
N PHE A 207 -30.23 10.74 -15.31
CA PHE A 207 -29.18 11.67 -15.73
C PHE A 207 -28.76 12.62 -14.60
N LEU A 208 -27.45 12.80 -14.45
CA LEU A 208 -26.87 13.73 -13.49
C LEU A 208 -27.12 15.17 -13.94
N SER A 209 -27.55 16.02 -13.02
CA SER A 209 -27.57 17.46 -13.26
C SER A 209 -26.17 18.03 -13.36
N GLN A 210 -26.00 19.19 -13.99
CA GLN A 210 -24.68 19.87 -14.06
C GLN A 210 -24.07 20.12 -12.67
N GLY A 211 -24.90 20.33 -11.63
CA GLY A 211 -24.43 20.49 -10.25
C GLY A 211 -23.85 19.21 -9.69
N GLU A 212 -24.49 18.07 -9.94
CA GLU A 212 -24.02 16.75 -9.51
C GLU A 212 -22.75 16.35 -10.27
N VAL A 213 -22.67 16.61 -11.57
CA VAL A 213 -21.44 16.41 -12.35
C VAL A 213 -20.27 17.21 -11.75
N ARG A 214 -20.47 18.48 -11.41
CA ARG A 214 -19.44 19.30 -10.76
C ARG A 214 -19.04 18.76 -9.39
N GLN A 215 -19.98 18.14 -8.63
CA GLN A 215 -19.65 17.50 -7.36
C GLN A 215 -18.76 16.28 -7.57
N ILE A 216 -19.04 15.46 -8.58
CA ILE A 216 -18.19 14.33 -8.95
C ILE A 216 -16.80 14.83 -9.38
N GLN A 217 -16.72 15.82 -10.26
CA GLN A 217 -15.44 16.36 -10.76
C GLN A 217 -14.53 16.87 -9.65
N LYS A 218 -15.08 17.33 -8.52
CA LYS A 218 -14.31 17.78 -7.37
C LYS A 218 -13.47 16.66 -6.70
N HIS A 219 -13.75 15.38 -6.99
CA HIS A 219 -12.96 14.29 -6.40
C HIS A 219 -11.47 14.45 -6.66
N VAL A 220 -11.08 14.97 -7.83
CA VAL A 220 -9.66 15.19 -8.17
C VAL A 220 -9.01 16.14 -7.17
N THR A 221 -9.58 17.31 -6.96
CA THR A 221 -9.03 18.32 -6.05
C THR A 221 -9.12 17.87 -4.59
N THR A 222 -10.22 17.23 -4.21
CA THR A 222 -10.40 16.71 -2.85
C THR A 222 -9.43 15.56 -2.55
N GLY A 223 -9.21 14.66 -3.52
CA GLY A 223 -8.21 13.60 -3.39
C GLY A 223 -6.80 14.15 -3.20
N LEU A 224 -6.42 15.19 -3.96
CA LEU A 224 -5.15 15.88 -3.78
C LEU A 224 -5.02 16.54 -2.40
N ASP A 225 -6.08 17.15 -1.89
CA ASP A 225 -6.10 17.70 -0.54
C ASP A 225 -5.88 16.64 0.54
N MET A 226 -6.46 15.45 0.38
CA MET A 226 -6.23 14.32 1.28
C MET A 226 -4.77 13.86 1.25
N LEU A 227 -4.13 13.92 0.09
CA LEU A 227 -2.75 13.47 -0.13
C LEU A 227 -1.69 14.57 0.07
N LYS A 228 -2.07 15.79 0.45
CA LYS A 228 -1.16 16.96 0.45
C LYS A 228 0.07 16.78 1.35
N HIS A 229 -0.05 16.05 2.46
CA HIS A 229 1.04 15.81 3.42
C HIS A 229 1.85 14.55 3.13
N ILE A 230 1.53 13.81 2.06
CA ILE A 230 2.26 12.60 1.67
C ILE A 230 3.30 12.98 0.63
N GLU A 231 4.57 12.65 0.89
CA GLU A 231 5.65 12.78 -0.10
C GLU A 231 5.75 11.47 -0.89
N PHE A 232 5.67 11.58 -2.21
CA PHE A 232 5.83 10.46 -3.14
C PHE A 232 7.17 10.57 -3.86
N ALA A 233 7.81 9.44 -4.15
CA ALA A 233 9.08 9.39 -4.85
C ALA A 233 9.01 9.84 -6.32
N GLY A 234 7.80 9.92 -6.90
CA GLY A 234 7.55 10.31 -8.29
C GLY A 234 6.39 11.28 -8.44
N PRO A 235 5.95 11.57 -9.66
CA PRO A 235 4.95 12.59 -9.95
C PRO A 235 3.50 12.15 -9.65
N VAL A 236 3.28 11.27 -8.67
CA VAL A 236 1.99 10.64 -8.36
C VAL A 236 0.86 11.67 -8.22
N LYS A 237 1.08 12.76 -7.45
CA LYS A 237 0.07 13.82 -7.28
C LYS A 237 -0.27 14.52 -8.60
N ALA A 238 0.73 14.76 -9.45
CA ALA A 238 0.51 15.39 -10.74
C ALA A 238 -0.26 14.47 -11.70
N LEU A 239 0.02 13.15 -11.67
CA LEU A 239 -0.74 12.15 -12.43
C LEU A 239 -2.20 12.11 -11.99
N ILE A 240 -2.46 12.10 -10.67
CA ILE A 240 -3.81 12.17 -10.11
C ILE A 240 -4.51 13.48 -10.50
N ALA A 241 -3.81 14.61 -10.46
CA ALA A 241 -4.38 15.90 -10.83
C ALA A 241 -4.88 15.93 -12.28
N GLN A 242 -4.28 15.15 -13.16
CA GLN A 242 -4.46 15.27 -14.61
C GLN A 242 -5.15 14.07 -15.27
N HIS A 243 -5.55 13.01 -14.55
CA HIS A 243 -6.11 11.80 -15.19
C HIS A 243 -7.42 12.04 -15.96
N HIS A 244 -8.12 13.13 -15.65
CA HIS A 244 -9.28 13.58 -16.41
C HIS A 244 -9.00 14.72 -17.39
N GLU A 245 -7.74 15.17 -17.51
CA GLU A 245 -7.37 16.11 -18.55
C GLU A 245 -7.37 15.45 -19.93
N ARG A 246 -7.62 16.24 -20.96
CA ARG A 246 -7.64 15.81 -22.36
C ARG A 246 -6.79 16.77 -23.18
N ILE A 247 -6.04 16.26 -24.15
CA ILE A 247 -5.06 17.07 -24.89
C ILE A 247 -5.69 18.20 -25.72
N ASP A 248 -7.00 18.15 -26.00
CA ASP A 248 -7.75 19.23 -26.63
C ASP A 248 -8.18 20.35 -25.65
N GLY A 249 -8.00 20.13 -24.34
CA GLY A 249 -8.38 21.07 -23.27
C GLY A 249 -9.82 20.92 -22.80
N SER A 250 -10.55 19.90 -23.25
CA SER A 250 -11.93 19.64 -22.80
C SER A 250 -12.00 18.97 -21.43
N GLY A 251 -10.85 18.56 -20.86
CA GLY A 251 -10.72 17.89 -19.59
C GLY A 251 -10.88 18.81 -18.38
N TYR A 252 -10.66 18.26 -17.21
CA TYR A 252 -10.71 18.97 -15.92
C TYR A 252 -9.67 18.39 -14.96
N PRO A 253 -9.28 19.11 -13.88
CA PRO A 253 -9.83 20.36 -13.36
C PRO A 253 -9.22 21.63 -13.97
N LEU A 254 -8.08 21.56 -14.67
CA LEU A 254 -7.31 22.70 -15.13
C LEU A 254 -7.55 23.08 -16.61
N GLY A 255 -8.07 22.13 -17.43
CA GLY A 255 -8.25 22.30 -18.86
C GLY A 255 -6.91 22.39 -19.61
N LEU A 256 -5.94 21.58 -19.21
CA LEU A 256 -4.60 21.51 -19.81
C LEU A 256 -4.68 21.06 -21.28
N LYS A 257 -3.70 21.45 -22.10
CA LYS A 257 -3.70 21.14 -23.55
C LYS A 257 -2.37 20.55 -24.00
N GLY A 258 -2.46 19.69 -25.00
CA GLY A 258 -1.29 19.13 -25.69
C GLY A 258 -0.29 18.51 -24.74
N GLU A 259 0.95 18.97 -24.82
CA GLU A 259 2.08 18.46 -24.04
C GLU A 259 2.05 18.81 -22.54
N ASP A 260 1.18 19.76 -22.11
CA ASP A 260 0.99 20.07 -20.70
C ASP A 260 0.30 18.92 -19.95
N VAL A 261 -0.41 18.02 -20.68
CA VAL A 261 -1.01 16.82 -20.11
C VAL A 261 0.00 15.70 -20.03
N LEU A 262 0.38 15.31 -18.83
CA LEU A 262 1.36 14.24 -18.61
C LEU A 262 0.95 12.94 -19.29
N ARG A 263 1.86 12.30 -20.00
CA ARG A 263 1.60 11.02 -20.69
C ARG A 263 1.11 9.93 -19.73
N GLY A 264 1.64 9.88 -18.50
CA GLY A 264 1.17 8.96 -17.46
C GLY A 264 -0.27 9.21 -17.02
N ALA A 265 -0.68 10.48 -16.95
CA ALA A 265 -2.08 10.83 -16.66
C ALA A 265 -3.02 10.43 -17.80
N GLN A 266 -2.60 10.59 -19.08
CA GLN A 266 -3.36 10.11 -20.23
C GLN A 266 -3.51 8.58 -20.20
N VAL A 267 -2.46 7.83 -19.83
CA VAL A 267 -2.50 6.37 -19.67
C VAL A 267 -3.51 5.96 -18.60
N ILE A 268 -3.52 6.62 -17.45
CA ILE A 268 -4.52 6.38 -16.40
C ILE A 268 -5.92 6.71 -16.92
N GLY A 269 -6.11 7.87 -17.55
CA GLY A 269 -7.40 8.30 -18.07
C GLY A 269 -7.98 7.40 -19.17
N MET A 270 -7.12 6.77 -20.00
CA MET A 270 -7.55 5.76 -20.98
C MET A 270 -7.97 4.47 -20.28
N ALA A 271 -7.21 4.02 -19.27
CA ALA A 271 -7.50 2.81 -18.54
C ALA A 271 -8.81 2.94 -17.76
N ASP A 272 -9.01 4.08 -17.08
CA ASP A 272 -10.24 4.44 -16.38
C ASP A 272 -11.44 4.43 -17.34
N MET A 273 -11.33 5.12 -18.48
CA MET A 273 -12.38 5.18 -19.49
C MET A 273 -12.77 3.77 -19.98
N LEU A 274 -11.79 2.92 -20.29
CA LEU A 274 -12.05 1.56 -20.78
C LEU A 274 -12.72 0.69 -19.71
N ASP A 275 -12.27 0.75 -18.45
CA ASP A 275 -12.91 0.02 -17.35
C ASP A 275 -14.35 0.53 -17.13
N ALA A 276 -14.54 1.84 -17.09
CA ALA A 276 -15.85 2.46 -16.91
C ALA A 276 -16.86 2.07 -18.00
N MET A 277 -16.43 2.01 -19.26
CA MET A 277 -17.30 1.65 -20.40
C MET A 277 -17.66 0.17 -20.42
N THR A 278 -16.77 -0.70 -19.94
CA THR A 278 -16.95 -2.17 -20.02
C THR A 278 -17.59 -2.78 -18.77
N ARG A 279 -18.05 -1.95 -17.83
CA ARG A 279 -18.75 -2.37 -16.60
C ARG A 279 -20.19 -1.86 -16.58
N ASN A 280 -21.06 -2.65 -15.95
CA ASN A 280 -22.40 -2.17 -15.64
C ASN A 280 -22.32 -1.09 -14.56
N ARG A 281 -23.00 0.01 -14.80
CA ARG A 281 -23.25 1.07 -13.82
C ARG A 281 -24.76 1.31 -13.71
N PRO A 282 -25.27 1.87 -12.61
CA PRO A 282 -26.72 2.05 -12.42
C PRO A 282 -27.44 2.73 -13.60
N TYR A 283 -26.73 3.63 -14.30
CA TYR A 283 -27.24 4.42 -15.41
C TYR A 283 -26.72 3.97 -16.80
N GLN A 284 -25.87 2.93 -16.89
CA GLN A 284 -25.24 2.50 -18.13
C GLN A 284 -24.96 0.99 -18.14
N SER A 285 -25.48 0.30 -19.15
CA SER A 285 -25.07 -1.10 -19.39
C SER A 285 -23.66 -1.20 -19.94
N ALA A 286 -22.95 -2.26 -19.56
CA ALA A 286 -21.61 -2.54 -20.05
C ALA A 286 -21.59 -2.62 -21.58
N GLN A 287 -20.63 -1.95 -22.18
CA GLN A 287 -20.31 -2.09 -23.60
C GLN A 287 -19.33 -3.26 -23.79
N SER A 288 -19.29 -3.82 -24.99
CA SER A 288 -18.25 -4.77 -25.34
C SER A 288 -16.87 -4.08 -25.37
N MET A 289 -15.81 -4.84 -25.14
CA MET A 289 -14.45 -4.30 -25.25
C MET A 289 -14.20 -3.74 -26.67
N ASP A 290 -14.70 -4.37 -27.70
CA ASP A 290 -14.56 -3.88 -29.08
C ASP A 290 -15.19 -2.49 -29.26
N GLN A 291 -16.38 -2.27 -28.68
CA GLN A 291 -17.04 -0.96 -28.71
C GLN A 291 -16.22 0.09 -27.95
N ALA A 292 -15.71 -0.25 -26.76
CA ALA A 292 -14.87 0.66 -25.96
C ALA A 292 -13.57 1.03 -26.70
N LEU A 293 -12.93 0.06 -27.37
CA LEU A 293 -11.74 0.30 -28.16
C LEU A 293 -12.02 1.17 -29.40
N GLN A 294 -13.21 1.05 -30.03
CA GLN A 294 -13.60 1.95 -31.11
C GLN A 294 -13.74 3.39 -30.61
N VAL A 295 -14.32 3.62 -29.44
CA VAL A 295 -14.41 4.96 -28.83
C VAL A 295 -13.00 5.51 -28.55
N LEU A 296 -12.11 4.67 -28.04
CA LEU A 296 -10.73 5.06 -27.80
C LEU A 296 -9.99 5.44 -29.11
N LEU A 297 -10.19 4.67 -30.18
CA LEU A 297 -9.61 4.97 -31.51
C LEU A 297 -10.11 6.30 -32.09
N VAL A 298 -11.40 6.62 -31.95
CA VAL A 298 -11.94 7.93 -32.35
C VAL A 298 -11.37 9.07 -31.53
N SER A 299 -10.96 8.81 -30.30
CA SER A 299 -10.34 9.79 -29.40
C SER A 299 -8.85 10.04 -29.70
N SER A 300 -8.24 9.26 -30.60
CA SER A 300 -6.82 9.31 -30.95
C SER A 300 -6.42 10.65 -31.57
N GLY A 301 -5.41 11.30 -31.00
CA GLY A 301 -4.93 12.62 -31.45
C GLY A 301 -5.88 13.79 -31.11
N VAL A 302 -7.01 13.51 -30.47
CA VAL A 302 -8.00 14.50 -30.04
C VAL A 302 -8.05 14.60 -28.51
N LEU A 303 -8.43 13.52 -27.84
CA LEU A 303 -8.51 13.46 -26.38
C LEU A 303 -7.24 12.90 -25.75
N PHE A 304 -6.57 12.00 -26.45
CA PHE A 304 -5.34 11.32 -26.02
C PHE A 304 -4.30 11.29 -27.14
N ASP A 305 -3.05 11.22 -26.77
CA ASP A 305 -1.93 11.06 -27.67
C ASP A 305 -2.11 9.81 -28.56
N ALA A 306 -1.88 9.97 -29.86
CA ALA A 306 -2.13 8.92 -30.85
C ALA A 306 -1.29 7.67 -30.61
N ASP A 307 -0.01 7.83 -30.22
CA ASP A 307 0.88 6.71 -29.96
C ASP A 307 0.45 5.91 -28.73
N LEU A 308 -0.03 6.61 -27.68
CA LEU A 308 -0.58 5.97 -26.49
C LEU A 308 -1.83 5.16 -26.80
N VAL A 309 -2.73 5.73 -27.62
CA VAL A 309 -3.96 5.03 -28.04
C VAL A 309 -3.62 3.79 -28.85
N GLN A 310 -2.72 3.90 -29.84
CA GLN A 310 -2.30 2.75 -30.64
C GLN A 310 -1.65 1.65 -29.81
N ALA A 311 -0.77 2.00 -28.87
CA ALA A 311 -0.15 1.04 -27.96
C ALA A 311 -1.20 0.34 -27.06
N CYS A 312 -2.19 1.08 -26.55
CA CYS A 312 -3.29 0.54 -25.76
C CYS A 312 -4.15 -0.44 -26.57
N VAL A 313 -4.60 -0.06 -27.74
CA VAL A 313 -5.41 -0.94 -28.64
C VAL A 313 -4.63 -2.20 -29.00
N ALA A 314 -3.33 -2.07 -29.31
CA ALA A 314 -2.47 -3.20 -29.62
C ALA A 314 -2.30 -4.18 -28.45
N LEU A 315 -2.41 -3.73 -27.18
CA LEU A 315 -2.43 -4.63 -26.04
C LEU A 315 -3.60 -5.59 -26.07
N PHE A 316 -4.79 -5.11 -26.39
CA PHE A 316 -6.01 -5.94 -26.43
C PHE A 316 -6.06 -6.82 -27.68
N VAL A 317 -5.78 -6.24 -28.85
CA VAL A 317 -5.99 -6.90 -30.15
C VAL A 317 -4.87 -7.89 -30.47
N GLN A 318 -3.63 -7.49 -30.25
CA GLN A 318 -2.43 -8.29 -30.59
C GLN A 318 -1.86 -9.00 -29.37
N GLY A 319 -1.85 -8.34 -28.21
CA GLY A 319 -1.28 -8.84 -26.97
C GLY A 319 -2.22 -9.76 -26.18
N GLY A 320 -3.49 -9.86 -26.57
CA GLY A 320 -4.47 -10.71 -25.88
C GLY A 320 -4.78 -10.26 -24.44
N TYR A 321 -4.45 -9.02 -24.08
CA TYR A 321 -4.73 -8.49 -22.74
C TYR A 321 -6.22 -8.60 -22.41
N ARG A 322 -6.52 -8.95 -21.17
CA ARG A 322 -7.87 -8.92 -20.61
C ARG A 322 -7.77 -8.32 -19.21
N PHE A 323 -8.76 -7.54 -18.81
CA PHE A 323 -8.85 -7.09 -17.44
C PHE A 323 -8.85 -8.27 -16.47
N PRO A 324 -8.11 -8.19 -15.34
CA PRO A 324 -8.20 -9.18 -14.29
C PRO A 324 -9.65 -9.30 -13.81
N GLY A 325 -10.01 -10.50 -13.36
CA GLY A 325 -11.31 -10.73 -12.72
C GLY A 325 -11.45 -9.88 -11.43
N PRO A 326 -12.66 -9.80 -10.90
CA PRO A 326 -12.93 -9.09 -9.65
C PRO A 326 -12.19 -9.69 -8.46
#